data_04da469c3ac52fadc4da286462f82dc7
#
_entry.id   04da469c3ac52fadc4da286462f82dc7
#
_cell.length_a   1.000
_cell.length_b   1.000
_cell.length_c   1.000
_cell.angle_alpha   90.00
_cell.angle_beta   90.00
_cell.angle_gamma   90.00
#
_symmetry.space_group_name_H-M   'P 1'
#
loop_
_entity.id
_entity.type
_entity.pdbx_description
1 polymer ?
#
loop_
_entity_poly.entity_id
_entity_poly.type
_entity_poly.pdbx_seq_one_letter_code
_entity_poly.pdbx_strand_id
1 'polypeptide(L)'
;MIRPLLTSALLITLPLMAAKAAAYEEYIEVTGYGEAEAWPDYLQINMLVSAIDEDAETAKAMVDQSMNQALAVAGGFDIAEEDIRADRITRQPRWEWQKDSRIYRGEQVSRNLIITLRDTADYTELAQKLF
;
A
#
# COMPACT_ATOMS: atom_id res chain seq x y z
N MET A 1 -84.02 -25.05 -55.86
CA MET A 1 -83.01 -25.66 -54.94
C MET A 1 -81.69 -25.01 -55.21
N ILE A 2 -81.35 -23.98 -54.42
CA ILE A 2 -80.09 -23.21 -54.57
C ILE A 2 -79.36 -23.24 -53.21
N ARG A 3 -78.18 -23.89 -53.23
CA ARG A 3 -77.30 -23.95 -52.04
C ARG A 3 -76.36 -22.77 -52.02
N PRO A 4 -76.28 -21.99 -50.94
CA PRO A 4 -75.25 -20.98 -50.85
C PRO A 4 -73.94 -21.55 -50.37
N LEU A 5 -72.88 -21.18 -51.05
CA LEU A 5 -71.50 -21.43 -50.70
C LEU A 5 -71.03 -20.46 -49.58
N LEU A 6 -70.64 -21.03 -48.44
CA LEU A 6 -70.03 -20.26 -47.38
C LEU A 6 -68.57 -20.11 -47.72
N THR A 7 -68.09 -18.94 -48.05
CA THR A 7 -66.69 -18.54 -48.12
C THR A 7 -66.19 -18.15 -46.74
N SER A 8 -65.40 -19.01 -46.15
CA SER A 8 -64.69 -18.75 -44.88
C SER A 8 -63.46 -17.88 -45.13
N ALA A 9 -63.51 -16.60 -44.68
CA ALA A 9 -62.37 -15.71 -44.72
C ALA A 9 -61.46 -15.97 -43.51
N LEU A 10 -60.31 -16.59 -43.80
CA LEU A 10 -59.25 -16.83 -42.81
C LEU A 10 -58.48 -15.49 -42.57
N LEU A 11 -58.74 -14.84 -41.44
CA LEU A 11 -58.03 -13.64 -41.00
C LEU A 11 -56.65 -14.08 -40.40
N ILE A 12 -55.58 -13.86 -41.15
CA ILE A 12 -54.21 -14.09 -40.67
C ILE A 12 -53.78 -12.84 -39.88
N THR A 13 -53.77 -12.91 -38.57
CA THR A 13 -53.20 -11.88 -37.70
C THR A 13 -51.68 -12.06 -37.64
N LEU A 14 -50.94 -11.18 -38.29
CA LEU A 14 -49.48 -11.08 -38.16
C LEU A 14 -49.14 -10.48 -36.80
N PRO A 15 -48.35 -11.11 -35.94
CA PRO A 15 -47.86 -10.45 -34.75
C PRO A 15 -46.77 -9.44 -35.14
N LEU A 16 -47.09 -8.16 -34.88
CA LEU A 16 -46.13 -7.06 -35.00
C LEU A 16 -45.09 -7.17 -33.91
N MET A 17 -43.95 -7.80 -34.21
CA MET A 17 -42.82 -7.79 -33.33
C MET A 17 -42.27 -6.39 -33.22
N ALA A 18 -42.58 -5.72 -32.11
CA ALA A 18 -41.92 -4.48 -31.74
C ALA A 18 -40.44 -4.75 -31.45
N ALA A 19 -39.58 -4.46 -32.41
CA ALA A 19 -38.15 -4.40 -32.19
C ALA A 19 -37.86 -3.29 -31.18
N LYS A 20 -37.49 -3.60 -29.96
CA LYS A 20 -36.89 -2.63 -29.04
C LYS A 20 -35.57 -2.16 -29.66
N ALA A 21 -35.60 -0.97 -30.23
CA ALA A 21 -34.37 -0.26 -30.55
C ALA A 21 -33.64 0.01 -29.23
N ALA A 22 -32.52 -0.69 -29.00
CA ALA A 22 -31.61 -0.31 -27.95
C ALA A 22 -31.08 1.08 -28.32
N ALA A 23 -31.46 2.09 -27.56
CA ALA A 23 -30.86 3.40 -27.67
C ALA A 23 -29.40 3.23 -27.19
N TYR A 24 -28.48 3.30 -28.13
CA TYR A 24 -27.07 3.50 -27.79
C TYR A 24 -26.96 4.93 -27.26
N GLU A 25 -26.68 5.07 -25.97
CA GLU A 25 -26.27 6.36 -25.44
C GLU A 25 -24.88 6.68 -26.00
N GLU A 26 -24.82 7.63 -26.90
CA GLU A 26 -23.54 8.18 -27.37
C GLU A 26 -22.94 9.00 -26.24
N TYR A 27 -21.85 8.50 -25.64
CA TYR A 27 -21.08 9.25 -24.67
C TYR A 27 -19.69 9.58 -25.23
N ILE A 28 -19.18 10.73 -24.83
CA ILE A 28 -17.83 11.16 -25.14
C ILE A 28 -17.01 11.01 -23.85
N GLU A 29 -16.05 10.10 -23.85
CA GLU A 29 -15.08 9.95 -22.78
C GLU A 29 -13.87 10.84 -23.09
N VAL A 30 -13.56 11.75 -22.18
CA VAL A 30 -12.41 12.64 -22.30
C VAL A 30 -11.49 12.41 -21.10
N THR A 31 -10.24 12.02 -21.36
CA THR A 31 -9.21 11.90 -20.35
C THR A 31 -8.31 13.12 -20.40
N GLY A 32 -8.25 13.85 -19.28
CA GLY A 32 -7.33 14.96 -19.09
C GLY A 32 -6.19 14.57 -18.17
N TYR A 33 -5.00 15.07 -18.46
CA TYR A 33 -3.83 14.96 -17.59
C TYR A 33 -3.53 16.34 -17.01
N GLY A 34 -3.23 16.37 -15.71
CA GLY A 34 -2.79 17.58 -15.02
C GLY A 34 -1.56 17.25 -14.20
N GLU A 35 -0.60 18.15 -14.18
CA GLU A 35 0.60 18.07 -13.36
C GLU A 35 0.65 19.29 -12.45
N ALA A 36 1.02 19.08 -11.18
CA ALA A 36 1.22 20.14 -10.21
C ALA A 36 2.52 19.88 -9.47
N GLU A 37 3.34 20.91 -9.33
CA GLU A 37 4.57 20.89 -8.53
C GLU A 37 4.35 21.67 -7.24
N ALA A 38 4.82 21.12 -6.13
CA ALA A 38 4.82 21.79 -4.83
C ALA A 38 6.09 21.41 -4.07
N TRP A 39 6.56 22.34 -3.24
CA TRP A 39 7.62 22.04 -2.29
C TRP A 39 7.04 21.23 -1.13
N PRO A 40 7.75 20.19 -0.62
CA PRO A 40 7.28 19.42 0.51
C PRO A 40 7.30 20.25 1.80
N ASP A 41 6.23 20.18 2.57
CA ASP A 41 6.12 20.82 3.88
C ASP A 41 6.85 20.03 4.97
N TYR A 42 7.09 18.75 4.75
CA TYR A 42 7.85 17.86 5.63
C TYR A 42 8.41 16.66 4.86
N LEU A 43 9.38 16.02 5.45
CA LEU A 43 9.92 14.73 4.99
C LEU A 43 9.68 13.66 6.05
N GLN A 44 9.45 12.43 5.62
CA GLN A 44 9.30 11.30 6.52
C GLN A 44 10.38 10.26 6.26
N ILE A 45 11.18 9.98 7.30
CA ILE A 45 12.24 8.98 7.26
C ILE A 45 11.71 7.71 7.94
N ASN A 46 11.66 6.62 7.19
CA ASN A 46 11.26 5.32 7.71
C ASN A 46 12.50 4.42 7.81
N MET A 47 12.79 3.96 9.02
CA MET A 47 13.95 3.09 9.30
C MET A 47 13.49 1.80 9.93
N LEU A 48 13.94 0.67 9.38
CA LEU A 48 13.81 -0.64 10.00
C LEU A 48 15.11 -1.00 10.72
N VAL A 49 15.06 -0.97 12.04
CA VAL A 49 16.18 -1.45 12.87
C VAL A 49 15.98 -2.93 13.14
N SER A 50 16.98 -3.75 12.83
CA SER A 50 16.91 -5.20 13.06
C SER A 50 18.25 -5.79 13.45
N ALA A 51 18.21 -6.82 14.30
CA ALA A 51 19.35 -7.64 14.67
C ALA A 51 18.98 -9.11 14.69
N ILE A 52 19.97 -9.97 14.49
CA ILE A 52 19.82 -11.43 14.54
C ILE A 52 20.87 -11.97 15.51
N ASP A 53 20.42 -12.77 16.46
CA ASP A 53 21.28 -13.48 17.40
C ASP A 53 20.65 -14.83 17.75
N GLU A 54 21.45 -15.79 18.23
CA GLU A 54 20.93 -17.06 18.72
C GLU A 54 20.06 -16.85 19.97
N ASP A 55 20.41 -15.84 20.78
CA ASP A 55 19.64 -15.39 21.93
C ASP A 55 18.78 -14.16 21.58
N ALA A 56 17.48 -14.29 21.75
CA ALA A 56 16.52 -13.24 21.44
C ALA A 56 16.69 -11.98 22.31
N GLU A 57 17.14 -12.12 23.55
CA GLU A 57 17.35 -10.96 24.44
C GLU A 57 18.59 -10.17 23.99
N THR A 58 19.62 -10.86 23.52
CA THR A 58 20.80 -10.23 22.92
C THR A 58 20.41 -9.47 21.63
N ALA A 59 19.66 -10.11 20.72
CA ALA A 59 19.16 -9.44 19.52
C ALA A 59 18.30 -8.21 19.86
N LYS A 60 17.45 -8.31 20.89
CA LYS A 60 16.63 -7.20 21.38
C LYS A 60 17.49 -6.05 21.92
N ALA A 61 18.49 -6.35 22.72
CA ALA A 61 19.39 -5.34 23.27
C ALA A 61 20.13 -4.56 22.18
N MET A 62 20.56 -5.22 21.09
CA MET A 62 21.15 -4.59 19.92
C MET A 62 20.17 -3.63 19.22
N VAL A 63 18.91 -4.05 19.04
CA VAL A 63 17.86 -3.20 18.45
C VAL A 63 17.59 -2.00 19.36
N ASP A 64 17.45 -2.19 20.67
CA ASP A 64 17.21 -1.10 21.63
C ASP A 64 18.37 -0.11 21.64
N GLN A 65 19.61 -0.58 21.57
CA GLN A 65 20.80 0.29 21.48
C GLN A 65 20.76 1.16 20.22
N SER A 66 20.50 0.56 19.06
CA SER A 66 20.43 1.28 17.79
C SER A 66 19.26 2.28 17.77
N MET A 67 18.12 1.90 18.34
CA MET A 67 16.97 2.80 18.50
C MET A 67 17.32 4.02 19.36
N ASN A 68 17.99 3.80 20.50
CA ASN A 68 18.42 4.89 21.38
C ASN A 68 19.41 5.83 20.69
N GLN A 69 20.31 5.30 19.88
CA GLN A 69 21.24 6.11 19.08
C GLN A 69 20.48 6.97 18.06
N ALA A 70 19.54 6.38 17.32
CA ALA A 70 18.72 7.13 16.36
C ALA A 70 17.88 8.22 17.02
N LEU A 71 17.29 7.93 18.19
CA LEU A 71 16.55 8.92 18.98
C LEU A 71 17.44 10.07 19.50
N ALA A 72 18.66 9.75 19.92
CA ALA A 72 19.62 10.76 20.35
C ALA A 72 20.04 11.69 19.19
N VAL A 73 20.22 11.12 17.99
CA VAL A 73 20.49 11.91 16.77
C VAL A 73 19.30 12.81 16.47
N ALA A 74 18.07 12.27 16.45
CA ALA A 74 16.87 13.04 16.18
C ALA A 74 16.69 14.23 17.18
N GLY A 75 16.98 14.00 18.46
CA GLY A 75 16.95 15.05 19.49
C GLY A 75 17.95 16.19 19.27
N GLY A 76 19.01 15.95 18.51
CA GLY A 76 19.98 16.99 18.12
C GLY A 76 19.47 17.93 16.99
N PHE A 77 18.33 17.62 16.38
CA PHE A 77 17.70 18.41 15.32
C PHE A 77 16.38 19.07 15.76
N ASP A 78 16.14 19.19 17.06
CA ASP A 78 14.92 19.78 17.63
C ASP A 78 13.62 19.14 17.11
N ILE A 79 13.68 17.84 16.73
CA ILE A 79 12.50 17.10 16.26
C ILE A 79 11.60 16.83 17.47
N ALA A 80 10.35 17.27 17.38
CA ALA A 80 9.36 17.12 18.43
C ALA A 80 9.04 15.64 18.69
N GLU A 81 8.75 15.29 19.93
CA GLU A 81 8.41 13.90 20.30
C GLU A 81 7.20 13.35 19.51
N GLU A 82 6.23 14.21 19.18
CA GLU A 82 5.06 13.87 18.37
C GLU A 82 5.39 13.52 16.92
N ASP A 83 6.54 13.98 16.43
CA ASP A 83 7.07 13.71 15.08
C ASP A 83 7.93 12.44 15.02
N ILE A 84 8.11 11.77 16.17
CA ILE A 84 8.85 10.50 16.28
C ILE A 84 7.88 9.39 16.67
N ARG A 85 7.82 8.35 15.84
CA ARG A 85 6.97 7.18 16.08
C ARG A 85 7.79 5.91 15.98
N ALA A 86 7.71 5.09 17.01
CA ALA A 86 8.32 3.77 17.01
C ALA A 86 7.22 2.70 17.10
N ASP A 87 7.26 1.75 16.20
CA ASP A 87 6.32 0.63 16.22
C ASP A 87 6.68 -0.37 17.33
N ARG A 88 5.79 -1.35 17.53
CA ARG A 88 6.06 -2.46 18.44
C ARG A 88 7.23 -3.29 17.96
N ILE A 89 7.97 -3.86 18.89
CA ILE A 89 9.01 -4.86 18.61
C ILE A 89 8.38 -6.12 18.00
N THR A 90 9.02 -6.64 16.97
CA THR A 90 8.65 -7.90 16.33
C THR A 90 9.82 -8.88 16.46
N ARG A 91 9.53 -10.12 16.84
CA ARG A 91 10.49 -11.23 16.92
C ARG A 91 10.02 -12.34 16.00
N GLN A 92 10.96 -12.94 15.27
CA GLN A 92 10.70 -14.09 14.41
C GLN A 92 11.96 -14.94 14.25
N PRO A 93 11.84 -16.28 14.16
CA PRO A 93 12.97 -17.14 13.89
C PRO A 93 13.51 -16.92 12.48
N ARG A 94 14.82 -16.80 12.35
CA ARG A 94 15.50 -16.66 11.06
C ARG A 94 16.03 -17.99 10.59
N TRP A 95 15.61 -18.38 9.37
CA TRP A 95 16.03 -19.60 8.71
C TRP A 95 16.69 -19.27 7.39
N GLU A 96 17.70 -20.04 7.04
CA GLU A 96 18.38 -19.95 5.76
C GLU A 96 18.39 -21.33 5.08
N TRP A 97 18.16 -21.32 3.76
CA TRP A 97 18.28 -22.53 2.96
C TRP A 97 19.74 -22.69 2.52
N GLN A 98 20.35 -23.81 2.89
CA GLN A 98 21.67 -24.17 2.45
C GLN A 98 21.63 -25.55 1.79
N LYS A 99 21.85 -25.59 0.47
CA LYS A 99 21.63 -26.78 -0.36
C LYS A 99 20.19 -27.26 -0.18
N ASP A 100 19.96 -28.45 0.32
CA ASP A 100 18.61 -29.03 0.51
C ASP A 100 18.14 -29.00 1.98
N SER A 101 18.83 -28.27 2.83
CA SER A 101 18.54 -28.20 4.28
C SER A 101 18.17 -26.79 4.72
N ARG A 102 17.26 -26.70 5.69
CA ARG A 102 16.87 -25.46 6.34
C ARG A 102 17.64 -25.32 7.64
N ILE A 103 18.52 -24.30 7.73
CA ILE A 103 19.38 -24.06 8.88
C ILE A 103 18.81 -22.91 9.70
N TYR A 104 18.66 -23.11 11.00
CA TYR A 104 18.30 -22.05 11.93
C TYR A 104 19.49 -21.11 12.15
N ARG A 105 19.25 -19.80 12.04
CA ARG A 105 20.24 -18.73 12.18
C ARG A 105 20.08 -17.90 13.43
N GLY A 106 19.07 -18.19 14.22
CA GLY A 106 18.75 -17.45 15.43
C GLY A 106 17.40 -16.73 15.36
N GLU A 107 17.21 -15.81 16.27
CA GLU A 107 16.03 -14.97 16.39
C GLU A 107 16.32 -13.60 15.78
N GLN A 108 15.48 -13.20 14.84
CA GLN A 108 15.51 -11.84 14.31
C GLN A 108 14.54 -10.98 15.12
N VAL A 109 15.08 -9.95 15.74
CA VAL A 109 14.28 -8.90 16.40
C VAL A 109 14.33 -7.65 15.52
N SER A 110 13.19 -6.99 15.35
CA SER A 110 13.11 -5.78 14.55
C SER A 110 12.12 -4.78 15.11
N ARG A 111 12.35 -3.51 14.84
CA ARG A 111 11.49 -2.39 15.19
C ARG A 111 11.56 -1.31 14.12
N ASN A 112 10.42 -0.78 13.71
CA ASN A 112 10.37 0.33 12.78
C ASN A 112 10.37 1.66 13.54
N LEU A 113 11.12 2.64 13.03
CA LEU A 113 11.17 4.01 13.52
C LEU A 113 10.81 4.94 12.37
N ILE A 114 9.88 5.85 12.64
CA ILE A 114 9.42 6.86 11.71
C ILE A 114 9.72 8.22 12.31
N ILE A 115 10.48 9.03 11.59
CA ILE A 115 10.83 10.41 11.96
C ILE A 115 10.23 11.35 10.93
N THR A 116 9.45 12.31 11.37
CA THR A 116 8.91 13.38 10.53
C THR A 116 9.77 14.63 10.71
N LEU A 117 10.46 15.02 9.65
CA LEU A 117 11.32 16.20 9.60
C LEU A 117 10.55 17.37 8.97
N ARG A 118 10.26 18.42 9.74
CA ARG A 118 9.51 19.59 9.26
C ARG A 118 10.42 20.63 8.62
N ASP A 119 11.65 20.76 9.10
CA ASP A 119 12.68 21.54 8.39
C ASP A 119 13.41 20.65 7.39
N THR A 120 13.02 20.76 6.12
CA THR A 120 13.56 19.94 5.05
C THR A 120 15.03 20.24 4.73
N ALA A 121 15.56 21.40 5.17
CA ALA A 121 16.96 21.77 4.98
C ALA A 121 17.91 20.85 5.77
N ASP A 122 17.47 20.36 6.92
CA ASP A 122 18.25 19.49 7.80
C ASP A 122 18.35 18.05 7.34
N TYR A 123 17.63 17.68 6.27
CA TYR A 123 17.55 16.29 5.81
C TYR A 123 18.92 15.66 5.56
N THR A 124 19.79 16.37 4.84
CA THR A 124 21.10 15.82 4.45
C THR A 124 21.97 15.52 5.67
N GLU A 125 22.00 16.43 6.63
CA GLU A 125 22.80 16.26 7.84
C GLU A 125 22.21 15.17 8.76
N LEU A 126 20.89 15.17 8.93
CA LEU A 126 20.20 14.16 9.70
C LEU A 126 20.43 12.75 9.11
N ALA A 127 20.27 12.59 7.81
CA ALA A 127 20.49 11.32 7.13
C ALA A 127 21.94 10.82 7.29
N GLN A 128 22.93 11.68 7.16
CA GLN A 128 24.34 11.33 7.36
C GLN A 128 24.68 10.87 8.78
N LYS A 129 23.94 11.35 9.77
CA LYS A 129 24.14 10.95 11.18
C LYS A 129 23.36 9.68 11.55
N LEU A 130 22.30 9.34 10.80
CA LEU A 130 21.47 8.16 11.04
C LEU A 130 22.04 6.91 10.37
N PHE A 131 22.77 7.06 9.26
CA PHE A 131 23.31 5.97 8.43
C PHE A 131 24.84 6.04 8.32
#